data_151bd7d332888d2f81132ad0c20d076c
#
_entry.id   151bd7d332888d2f81132ad0c20d076c
#
_cell.length_a   1.000
_cell.length_b   1.000
_cell.length_c   1.000
_cell.angle_alpha   90.00
_cell.angle_beta   90.00
_cell.angle_gamma   90.00
#
_symmetry.space_group_name_H-M   'P 1'
#
loop_
_entity.id
_entity.type
_entity.pdbx_description
1 polymer ?
#
loop_
_entity_poly.entity_id
_entity_poly.type
_entity_poly.pdbx_seq_one_letter_code
_entity_poly.pdbx_strand_id
1 'polypeptide(L)'
;MSSEEKKPLEKVCIICAKGSLEDVYATLVMANGAVMEGIETNVFFTFFGLDGITKERMLGLHTATTGNPAMRMPGGIPFPTMLGGLPGVEAGVSKMMRSQMEDLDMPPVDEFLEMITAGGGMIYACKLAVEMFKLEKEDLHEEVDSIITIGDFYGLCDGDRTQIIFT
;
A
#
# COMPACT_ATOMS: atom_id res chain seq x y z
N MET A 1 -17.65 -3.17 37.06
CA MET A 1 -16.67 -3.30 35.94
C MET A 1 -16.55 -1.89 35.39
N SER A 2 -15.42 -1.21 35.74
CA SER A 2 -15.15 0.12 35.22
C SER A 2 -14.92 0.00 33.71
N SER A 3 -15.70 0.72 32.93
CA SER A 3 -15.39 0.95 31.51
C SER A 3 -14.04 1.68 31.47
N GLU A 4 -12.96 0.96 31.23
CA GLU A 4 -11.70 1.60 30.84
C GLU A 4 -12.02 2.40 29.58
N GLU A 5 -11.96 3.71 29.70
CA GLU A 5 -12.04 4.63 28.56
C GLU A 5 -10.90 4.24 27.63
N LYS A 6 -11.22 3.62 26.49
CA LYS A 6 -10.21 3.27 25.47
C LYS A 6 -9.52 4.55 25.05
N LYS A 7 -8.26 4.71 25.41
CA LYS A 7 -7.45 5.81 24.90
C LYS A 7 -7.40 5.73 23.37
N PRO A 8 -7.56 6.84 22.65
CA PRO A 8 -7.52 6.84 21.19
C PRO A 8 -6.15 6.40 20.67
N LEU A 9 -6.12 5.81 19.49
CA LEU A 9 -4.89 5.48 18.77
C LEU A 9 -4.17 6.79 18.43
N GLU A 10 -2.86 6.84 18.67
CA GLU A 10 -2.04 8.05 18.40
C GLU A 10 -1.14 7.89 17.19
N LYS A 11 -0.71 6.66 16.93
CA LYS A 11 0.23 6.37 15.85
C LYS A 11 -0.12 5.07 15.14
N VAL A 12 0.04 5.07 13.82
CA VAL A 12 -0.02 3.87 13.00
C VAL A 12 1.25 3.75 12.14
N CYS A 13 1.82 2.56 12.13
CA CYS A 13 2.93 2.18 11.25
C CYS A 13 2.43 1.10 10.31
N ILE A 14 2.40 1.38 9.01
CA ILE A 14 1.88 0.47 7.99
C ILE A 14 3.05 -0.07 7.17
N ILE A 15 3.16 -1.38 7.06
CA ILE A 15 4.19 -2.04 6.25
C ILE A 15 3.55 -2.58 4.98
N CYS A 16 3.98 -2.07 3.84
CA CYS A 16 3.62 -2.58 2.52
C CYS A 16 4.74 -3.45 1.98
N ALA A 17 4.53 -4.76 1.91
CA ALA A 17 5.55 -5.71 1.45
C ALA A 17 5.25 -6.32 0.08
N LYS A 18 4.02 -6.15 -0.43
CA LYS A 18 3.58 -6.68 -1.71
C LYS A 18 3.31 -5.57 -2.70
N GLY A 19 3.65 -5.83 -3.97
CA GLY A 19 3.54 -4.86 -5.07
C GLY A 19 2.30 -5.07 -5.95
N SER A 20 1.32 -5.84 -5.51
CA SER A 20 0.08 -5.96 -6.27
C SER A 20 -0.79 -4.71 -6.14
N LEU A 21 -1.61 -4.48 -7.14
CA LEU A 21 -2.53 -3.34 -7.18
C LEU A 21 -3.37 -3.26 -5.90
N GLU A 22 -3.98 -4.37 -5.50
CA GLU A 22 -4.85 -4.44 -4.32
C GLU A 22 -4.11 -4.25 -3.00
N ASP A 23 -2.90 -4.78 -2.86
CA ASP A 23 -2.12 -4.66 -1.61
C ASP A 23 -1.59 -3.22 -1.44
N VAL A 24 -1.12 -2.60 -2.51
CA VAL A 24 -0.67 -1.19 -2.49
C VAL A 24 -1.83 -0.27 -2.17
N TYR A 25 -2.98 -0.42 -2.86
CA TYR A 25 -4.16 0.41 -2.57
C TYR A 25 -4.71 0.18 -1.17
N ALA A 26 -4.70 -1.05 -0.65
CA ALA A 26 -5.08 -1.30 0.73
C ALA A 26 -4.20 -0.51 1.73
N THR A 27 -2.89 -0.47 1.47
CA THR A 27 -1.94 0.34 2.26
C THR A 27 -2.28 1.83 2.20
N LEU A 28 -2.47 2.37 0.98
CA LEU A 28 -2.70 3.80 0.76
C LEU A 28 -4.03 4.27 1.35
N VAL A 29 -5.09 3.48 1.19
CA VAL A 29 -6.42 3.78 1.78
C VAL A 29 -6.34 3.82 3.30
N MET A 30 -5.65 2.85 3.93
CA MET A 30 -5.48 2.85 5.38
C MET A 30 -4.62 4.03 5.86
N ALA A 31 -3.54 4.34 5.16
CA ALA A 31 -2.67 5.46 5.50
C ALA A 31 -3.40 6.80 5.40
N ASN A 32 -4.09 7.03 4.28
CA ASN A 32 -4.86 8.25 4.07
C ASN A 32 -5.99 8.39 5.11
N GLY A 33 -6.71 7.29 5.40
CA GLY A 33 -7.72 7.28 6.45
C GLY A 33 -7.17 7.66 7.82
N ALA A 34 -6.00 7.12 8.20
CA ALA A 34 -5.35 7.45 9.46
C ALA A 34 -4.94 8.93 9.54
N VAL A 35 -4.37 9.47 8.45
CA VAL A 35 -4.04 10.90 8.35
C VAL A 35 -5.27 11.78 8.49
N MET A 36 -6.38 11.43 7.84
CA MET A 36 -7.64 12.17 7.94
C MET A 36 -8.23 12.18 9.35
N GLU A 37 -7.99 11.12 10.12
CA GLU A 37 -8.37 11.03 11.54
C GLU A 37 -7.37 11.74 12.49
N GLY A 38 -6.33 12.37 11.95
CA GLY A 38 -5.29 13.06 12.74
C GLY A 38 -4.35 12.11 13.49
N ILE A 39 -4.23 10.86 13.05
CA ILE A 39 -3.34 9.86 13.62
C ILE A 39 -1.95 10.00 12.97
N GLU A 40 -0.90 10.04 13.78
CA GLU A 40 0.48 10.01 13.26
C GLU A 40 0.68 8.76 12.39
N THR A 41 1.01 8.95 11.12
CA THR A 41 1.03 7.88 10.13
C THR A 41 2.40 7.72 9.50
N ASN A 42 2.98 6.52 9.64
CA ASN A 42 4.25 6.14 9.05
C ASN A 42 4.04 4.93 8.12
N VAL A 43 4.36 5.07 6.85
CA VAL A 43 4.22 4.00 5.85
C VAL A 43 5.60 3.54 5.41
N PHE A 44 5.86 2.25 5.51
CA PHE A 44 7.14 1.63 5.18
C PHE A 44 6.99 0.64 4.05
N PHE A 45 7.52 0.98 2.89
CA PHE A 45 7.50 0.12 1.71
C PHE A 45 8.74 -0.76 1.67
N THR A 46 8.55 -2.06 1.54
CA THR A 46 9.64 -3.05 1.50
C THR A 46 9.37 -4.13 0.47
N PHE A 47 10.41 -4.86 0.06
CA PHE A 47 10.33 -5.89 -0.98
C PHE A 47 9.56 -5.40 -2.21
N PHE A 48 8.60 -6.18 -2.70
CA PHE A 48 7.79 -5.83 -3.87
C PHE A 48 6.86 -4.62 -3.65
N GLY A 49 6.58 -4.27 -2.40
CA GLY A 49 5.85 -3.05 -2.08
C GLY A 49 6.53 -1.78 -2.60
N LEU A 50 7.86 -1.80 -2.82
CA LEU A 50 8.58 -0.69 -3.45
C LEU A 50 8.04 -0.32 -4.84
N ASP A 51 7.38 -1.24 -5.56
CA ASP A 51 6.75 -0.94 -6.84
C ASP A 51 5.66 0.14 -6.71
N GLY A 52 5.00 0.23 -5.54
CA GLY A 52 4.01 1.25 -5.23
C GLY A 52 4.57 2.67 -5.03
N ILE A 53 5.87 2.81 -4.88
CA ILE A 53 6.57 4.11 -4.72
C ILE A 53 7.70 4.31 -5.73
N THR A 54 7.83 3.42 -6.73
CA THR A 54 8.80 3.55 -7.83
C THR A 54 8.12 4.21 -9.02
N LYS A 55 8.63 5.37 -9.48
CA LYS A 55 8.04 6.23 -10.53
C LYS A 55 7.61 5.47 -11.79
N GLU A 56 8.47 4.59 -12.28
CA GLU A 56 8.20 3.84 -13.52
C GLU A 56 7.16 2.73 -13.36
N ARG A 57 6.86 2.30 -12.12
CA ARG A 57 6.05 1.10 -11.83
C ARG A 57 4.70 1.40 -11.19
N MET A 58 4.63 2.42 -10.33
CA MET A 58 3.48 2.69 -9.46
C MET A 58 2.15 2.88 -10.20
N LEU A 59 2.16 3.45 -11.41
CA LEU A 59 0.95 3.61 -12.23
C LEU A 59 0.62 2.36 -13.07
N GLY A 60 1.54 1.41 -13.13
CA GLY A 60 1.43 0.18 -13.88
C GLY A 60 1.19 -1.08 -13.04
N LEU A 61 0.85 -0.96 -11.76
CA LEU A 61 0.67 -2.11 -10.86
C LEU A 61 -0.36 -3.10 -11.40
N HIS A 62 -0.07 -4.37 -11.27
CA HIS A 62 -0.95 -5.48 -11.65
C HIS A 62 -1.56 -6.14 -10.42
N THR A 63 -2.73 -6.73 -10.59
CA THR A 63 -3.33 -7.58 -9.55
C THR A 63 -2.44 -8.79 -9.28
N ALA A 64 -2.42 -9.25 -8.02
CA ALA A 64 -1.78 -10.51 -7.70
C ALA A 64 -2.39 -11.65 -8.50
N THR A 65 -1.56 -12.63 -8.83
CA THR A 65 -2.03 -13.79 -9.62
C THR A 65 -3.21 -14.44 -8.92
N THR A 66 -4.23 -14.55 -9.63
CA THR A 66 -5.57 -14.94 -9.35
C THR A 66 -5.72 -16.32 -8.74
N GLY A 67 -5.47 -16.41 -7.48
CA GLY A 67 -5.94 -17.53 -6.66
C GLY A 67 -7.10 -17.11 -5.75
N ASN A 68 -7.70 -15.93 -5.98
CA ASN A 68 -8.75 -15.44 -5.10
C ASN A 68 -10.14 -15.96 -5.54
N PRO A 69 -10.70 -16.95 -4.83
CA PRO A 69 -12.03 -17.50 -5.16
C PRO A 69 -13.17 -16.49 -4.94
N ALA A 70 -12.89 -15.35 -4.31
CA ALA A 70 -13.85 -14.27 -4.14
C ALA A 70 -14.01 -13.41 -5.40
N MET A 71 -13.07 -13.47 -6.35
CA MET A 71 -13.17 -12.74 -7.60
C MET A 71 -14.36 -13.25 -8.42
N ARG A 72 -15.20 -12.32 -8.88
CA ARG A 72 -16.40 -12.64 -9.65
C ARG A 72 -16.34 -11.97 -11.01
N MET A 73 -16.73 -12.73 -12.03
CA MET A 73 -16.98 -12.20 -13.37
C MET A 73 -18.28 -11.39 -13.40
N PRO A 74 -18.46 -10.52 -14.41
CA PRO A 74 -19.76 -9.90 -14.68
C PRO A 74 -20.87 -10.98 -14.70
N GLY A 75 -21.96 -10.73 -13.96
CA GLY A 75 -23.01 -11.71 -13.75
C GLY A 75 -22.87 -12.56 -12.47
N GLY A 76 -21.85 -12.30 -11.63
CA GLY A 76 -21.70 -12.92 -10.30
C GLY A 76 -21.12 -14.34 -10.31
N ILE A 77 -20.64 -14.82 -11.46
CA ILE A 77 -20.04 -16.15 -11.59
C ILE A 77 -18.64 -16.15 -10.96
N PRO A 78 -18.28 -17.12 -10.09
CA PRO A 78 -16.93 -17.21 -9.55
C PRO A 78 -15.90 -17.37 -10.68
N PHE A 79 -14.79 -16.64 -10.59
CA PHE A 79 -13.70 -16.77 -11.55
C PHE A 79 -12.95 -18.08 -11.30
N PRO A 80 -12.85 -18.99 -12.29
CA PRO A 80 -12.11 -20.23 -12.11
C PRO A 80 -10.62 -19.95 -11.89
N THR A 81 -10.07 -20.34 -10.74
CA THR A 81 -8.67 -20.11 -10.37
C THR A 81 -7.65 -20.64 -11.39
N MET A 82 -7.99 -21.70 -12.10
CA MET A 82 -7.14 -22.25 -13.18
C MET A 82 -6.95 -21.28 -14.36
N LEU A 83 -7.89 -20.39 -14.62
CA LEU A 83 -7.79 -19.44 -15.73
C LEU A 83 -6.86 -18.28 -15.40
N GLY A 84 -6.59 -18.01 -14.11
CA GLY A 84 -5.72 -16.94 -13.67
C GLY A 84 -4.26 -17.05 -14.12
N GLY A 85 -3.82 -18.27 -14.44
CA GLY A 85 -2.46 -18.53 -14.95
C GLY A 85 -2.30 -18.38 -16.47
N LEU A 86 -3.38 -18.04 -17.19
CA LEU A 86 -3.30 -17.88 -18.64
C LEU A 86 -2.72 -16.50 -19.01
N PRO A 87 -1.83 -16.42 -20.02
CA PRO A 87 -1.29 -15.17 -20.50
C PRO A 87 -2.38 -14.15 -20.86
N GLY A 88 -2.28 -12.94 -20.36
CA GLY A 88 -3.21 -11.84 -20.64
C GLY A 88 -4.44 -11.77 -19.73
N VAL A 89 -4.75 -12.80 -18.96
CA VAL A 89 -5.87 -12.77 -18.00
C VAL A 89 -5.60 -11.77 -16.88
N GLU A 90 -4.40 -11.77 -16.32
CA GLU A 90 -3.96 -10.83 -15.29
C GLU A 90 -4.12 -9.37 -15.76
N ALA A 91 -3.67 -9.05 -16.97
CA ALA A 91 -3.81 -7.71 -17.53
C ALA A 91 -5.27 -7.29 -17.70
N GLY A 92 -6.13 -8.21 -18.11
CA GLY A 92 -7.58 -7.99 -18.22
C GLY A 92 -8.24 -7.73 -16.87
N VAL A 93 -7.87 -8.49 -15.85
CA VAL A 93 -8.37 -8.33 -14.48
C VAL A 93 -7.87 -7.03 -13.87
N SER A 94 -6.60 -6.70 -14.04
CA SER A 94 -6.01 -5.44 -13.57
C SER A 94 -6.69 -4.23 -14.20
N LYS A 95 -6.99 -4.28 -15.50
CA LYS A 95 -7.74 -3.23 -16.18
C LYS A 95 -9.17 -3.09 -15.63
N MET A 96 -9.85 -4.21 -15.41
CA MET A 96 -11.20 -4.20 -14.85
C MET A 96 -11.20 -3.60 -13.43
N MET A 97 -10.24 -3.97 -12.59
CA MET A 97 -10.14 -3.46 -11.23
C MET A 97 -9.85 -1.95 -11.22
N ARG A 98 -8.93 -1.49 -12.07
CA ARG A 98 -8.69 -0.03 -12.21
C ARG A 98 -9.94 0.72 -12.65
N SER A 99 -10.69 0.20 -13.63
CA SER A 99 -11.94 0.82 -14.04
C SER A 99 -12.96 0.92 -12.91
N GLN A 100 -13.04 -0.11 -12.04
CA GLN A 100 -13.90 -0.05 -10.86
C GLN A 100 -13.43 0.97 -9.81
N MET A 101 -12.12 1.16 -9.68
CA MET A 101 -11.54 2.18 -8.79
C MET A 101 -11.81 3.59 -9.36
N GLU A 102 -11.65 3.79 -10.66
CA GLU A 102 -11.99 5.03 -11.36
C GLU A 102 -13.49 5.38 -11.21
N ASP A 103 -14.38 4.39 -11.34
CA ASP A 103 -15.83 4.57 -11.14
C ASP A 103 -16.20 5.00 -9.71
N LEU A 104 -15.32 4.75 -8.74
CA LEU A 104 -15.47 5.16 -7.35
C LEU A 104 -14.68 6.45 -7.01
N ASP A 105 -14.18 7.15 -8.02
CA ASP A 105 -13.34 8.35 -7.86
C ASP A 105 -12.12 8.10 -6.96
N MET A 106 -11.56 6.87 -6.97
CA MET A 106 -10.34 6.58 -6.22
C MET A 106 -9.13 7.20 -6.93
N PRO A 107 -8.33 7.99 -6.21
CA PRO A 107 -7.14 8.61 -6.79
C PRO A 107 -6.13 7.58 -7.29
N PRO A 108 -5.31 7.91 -8.30
CA PRO A 108 -4.16 7.11 -8.68
C PRO A 108 -3.10 7.10 -7.55
N VAL A 109 -2.15 6.19 -7.64
CA VAL A 109 -1.17 5.94 -6.56
C VAL A 109 -0.36 7.19 -6.20
N ASP A 110 0.13 7.93 -7.19
CA ASP A 110 0.89 9.17 -7.02
C ASP A 110 0.09 10.23 -6.24
N GLU A 111 -1.15 10.45 -6.60
CA GLU A 111 -2.03 11.39 -5.91
C GLU A 111 -2.31 10.94 -4.46
N PHE A 112 -2.46 9.64 -4.20
CA PHE A 112 -2.57 9.13 -2.83
C PHE A 112 -1.33 9.41 -1.99
N LEU A 113 -0.13 9.24 -2.57
CA LEU A 113 1.12 9.55 -1.87
C LEU A 113 1.18 11.04 -1.49
N GLU A 114 0.82 11.94 -2.42
CA GLU A 114 0.73 13.37 -2.17
C GLU A 114 -0.31 13.72 -1.07
N MET A 115 -1.48 13.08 -1.10
CA MET A 115 -2.52 13.30 -0.09
C MET A 115 -2.05 12.87 1.32
N ILE A 116 -1.36 11.74 1.43
CA ILE A 116 -0.83 11.23 2.70
C ILE A 116 0.19 12.20 3.28
N THR A 117 1.15 12.66 2.47
CA THR A 117 2.21 13.57 2.94
C THR A 117 1.69 14.97 3.20
N ALA A 118 0.79 15.49 2.37
CA ALA A 118 0.10 16.76 2.61
C ALA A 118 -0.68 16.79 3.93
N GLY A 119 -1.20 15.63 4.35
CA GLY A 119 -1.86 15.47 5.64
C GLY A 119 -0.92 15.20 6.81
N GLY A 120 0.40 15.19 6.59
CA GLY A 120 1.43 14.98 7.62
C GLY A 120 1.86 13.52 7.83
N GLY A 121 1.43 12.60 6.97
CA GLY A 121 1.96 11.25 6.94
C GLY A 121 3.37 11.19 6.37
N MET A 122 4.14 10.19 6.76
CA MET A 122 5.52 10.01 6.32
C MET A 122 5.66 8.69 5.56
N ILE A 123 6.39 8.73 4.44
CA ILE A 123 6.60 7.58 3.56
C ILE A 123 8.07 7.21 3.50
N TYR A 124 8.37 5.94 3.78
CA TYR A 124 9.73 5.43 3.86
C TYR A 124 9.94 4.23 2.95
N ALA A 125 11.15 4.15 2.40
CA ALA A 125 11.60 2.98 1.63
C ALA A 125 12.60 2.14 2.44
N CYS A 126 12.47 0.83 2.37
CA CYS A 126 13.38 -0.11 3.04
C CYS A 126 14.74 -0.13 2.35
N LYS A 127 15.79 0.24 3.07
CA LYS A 127 17.16 0.26 2.55
C LYS A 127 17.60 -1.08 1.94
N LEU A 128 17.35 -2.18 2.64
CA LEU A 128 17.71 -3.51 2.16
C LEU A 128 17.01 -3.86 0.84
N ALA A 129 15.74 -3.54 0.71
CA ALA A 129 14.98 -3.81 -0.50
C ALA A 129 15.40 -2.90 -1.68
N VAL A 130 15.68 -1.63 -1.41
CA VAL A 130 16.23 -0.68 -2.39
C VAL A 130 17.56 -1.20 -2.94
N GLU A 131 18.48 -1.63 -2.07
CA GLU A 131 19.76 -2.22 -2.48
C GLU A 131 19.59 -3.53 -3.25
N MET A 132 18.67 -4.41 -2.82
CA MET A 132 18.38 -5.69 -3.47
C MET A 132 17.84 -5.51 -4.89
N PHE A 133 16.99 -4.53 -5.11
CA PHE A 133 16.42 -4.22 -6.42
C PHE A 133 17.26 -3.22 -7.23
N LYS A 134 18.40 -2.78 -6.70
CA LYS A 134 19.31 -1.82 -7.31
C LYS A 134 18.61 -0.52 -7.72
N LEU A 135 17.72 -0.06 -6.86
CA LEU A 135 17.05 1.23 -6.99
C LEU A 135 17.91 2.32 -6.34
N GLU A 136 17.76 3.54 -6.84
CA GLU A 136 18.34 4.74 -6.27
C GLU A 136 17.22 5.67 -5.75
N LYS A 137 17.56 6.71 -5.01
CA LYS A 137 16.57 7.64 -4.47
C LYS A 137 15.77 8.33 -5.58
N GLU A 138 16.41 8.58 -6.71
CA GLU A 138 15.86 9.23 -7.90
C GLU A 138 14.76 8.39 -8.59
N ASP A 139 14.82 7.07 -8.41
CA ASP A 139 13.81 6.13 -8.94
C ASP A 139 12.51 6.15 -8.13
N LEU A 140 12.60 6.63 -6.88
CA LEU A 140 11.47 6.69 -5.97
C LEU A 140 10.67 7.98 -6.16
N HIS A 141 9.40 7.95 -5.77
CA HIS A 141 8.52 9.12 -5.80
C HIS A 141 9.05 10.24 -4.89
N GLU A 142 8.76 11.49 -5.24
CA GLU A 142 9.24 12.68 -4.52
C GLU A 142 8.74 12.71 -3.07
N GLU A 143 7.57 12.17 -2.82
CA GLU A 143 6.96 12.11 -1.49
C GLU A 143 7.58 11.05 -0.57
N VAL A 144 8.55 10.27 -1.05
CA VAL A 144 9.33 9.37 -0.18
C VAL A 144 10.32 10.21 0.62
N ASP A 145 10.07 10.31 1.93
CA ASP A 145 10.90 11.10 2.85
C ASP A 145 12.34 10.60 2.85
N SER A 146 12.52 9.34 3.18
CA SER A 146 13.85 8.76 3.29
C SER A 146 13.90 7.24 3.08
N ILE A 147 15.10 6.77 2.77
CA ILE A 147 15.45 5.35 2.73
C ILE A 147 16.00 4.99 4.10
N ILE A 148 15.29 4.14 4.85
CA ILE A 148 15.62 3.81 6.24
C ILE A 148 15.88 2.32 6.43
N THR A 149 16.59 1.99 7.51
CA THR A 149 16.78 0.60 7.93
C THR A 149 15.56 0.09 8.70
N ILE A 150 15.49 -1.23 8.88
CA ILE A 150 14.43 -1.82 9.72
C ILE A 150 14.55 -1.41 11.19
N GLY A 151 15.78 -1.12 11.66
CA GLY A 151 16.01 -0.61 13.01
C GLY A 151 15.44 0.81 13.18
N ASP A 152 15.63 1.67 12.20
CA ASP A 152 15.06 3.02 12.20
C ASP A 152 13.52 2.93 12.19
N PHE A 153 12.95 2.02 11.39
CA PHE A 153 11.51 1.81 11.36
C PHE A 153 10.95 1.38 12.74
N TYR A 154 11.63 0.47 13.44
CA TYR A 154 11.21 0.12 14.80
C TYR A 154 11.26 1.30 15.76
N GLY A 155 12.21 2.23 15.59
CA GLY A 155 12.23 3.47 16.35
C GLY A 155 11.02 4.37 16.08
N LEU A 156 10.51 4.40 14.85
CA LEU A 156 9.26 5.11 14.50
C LEU A 156 8.03 4.48 15.14
N CYS A 157 8.05 3.14 15.34
CA CYS A 157 6.94 2.40 15.92
C CYS A 157 6.90 2.46 17.46
N ASP A 158 7.79 3.21 18.11
CA ASP A 158 7.80 3.33 19.56
C ASP A 158 6.59 4.15 20.07
N GLY A 159 6.00 3.71 21.18
CA GLY A 159 4.86 4.36 21.83
C GLY A 159 3.76 3.41 22.28
N ASP A 160 3.16 3.72 23.43
CA ASP A 160 2.15 2.86 24.08
C ASP A 160 0.81 2.73 23.30
N ARG A 161 0.56 3.64 22.33
CA ARG A 161 -0.67 3.72 21.53
C ARG A 161 -0.36 3.65 20.03
N THR A 162 0.61 2.82 19.69
CA THR A 162 1.02 2.56 18.32
C THR A 162 0.44 1.24 17.85
N GLN A 163 -0.10 1.24 16.63
CA GLN A 163 -0.51 0.03 15.93
C GLN A 163 0.38 -0.21 14.72
N ILE A 164 0.85 -1.45 14.56
CA ILE A 164 1.59 -1.88 13.38
C ILE A 164 0.66 -2.72 12.52
N ILE A 165 0.54 -2.37 11.25
CA ILE A 165 -0.29 -3.06 10.25
C ILE A 165 0.63 -3.56 9.14
N PHE A 166 0.45 -4.82 8.76
CA PHE A 166 1.20 -5.44 7.66
C PHE A 166 0.24 -5.80 6.52
N THR A 167 0.56 -5.35 5.28
CA THR A 167 -0.21 -5.58 4.05
C THR A 167 0.60 -6.34 2.99
#